data_5fb8f7be9983a2aa9bdd287d6ea02159
#
_entry.id   5fb8f7be9983a2aa9bdd287d6ea02159
#
_cell.length_a   1.000
_cell.length_b   1.000
_cell.length_c   1.000
_cell.angle_alpha   90.00
_cell.angle_beta   90.00
_cell.angle_gamma   90.00
#
_symmetry.space_group_name_H-M   'P 1'
#
loop_
_entity.id
_entity.type
_entity.pdbx_description
1 polymer ?
#
loop_
_entity_poly.entity_id
_entity_poly.type
_entity_poly.pdbx_seq_one_letter_code
_entity_poly.pdbx_strand_id
1 'polypeptide(L)'
;MSEKTVVVALGHRALGTTLPEQKLATRQAARAIADLVEEGARVVISHSNGPQIGMIHTAMNEFGKVHPDYTYAPMSVCSAMSQGYIGYDLQNAIRAELLNRGIYQIGRASCRERV
;
A
#
# COMPACT_ATOMS: atom_id res chain seq x y z
N MET A 1 -18.28 20.50 14.61
CA MET A 1 -16.91 20.54 14.19
C MET A 1 -16.75 19.88 12.84
N SER A 2 -16.17 20.57 11.90
CA SER A 2 -16.01 20.00 10.58
C SER A 2 -14.82 19.05 10.56
N GLU A 3 -14.97 17.97 9.82
CA GLU A 3 -13.89 17.04 9.58
C GLU A 3 -12.96 17.60 8.53
N LYS A 4 -11.68 17.44 8.76
CA LYS A 4 -10.70 17.73 7.73
C LYS A 4 -10.44 16.49 6.92
N THR A 5 -10.25 16.68 5.63
CA THR A 5 -9.75 15.62 4.76
C THR A 5 -8.29 15.90 4.49
N VAL A 6 -7.45 14.94 4.80
CA VAL A 6 -6.01 15.05 4.64
C VAL A 6 -5.55 14.00 3.64
N VAL A 7 -4.80 14.42 2.64
CA VAL A 7 -4.20 13.50 1.68
C VAL A 7 -2.75 13.28 2.08
N VAL A 8 -2.40 12.02 2.31
CA VAL A 8 -1.03 11.63 2.63
C VAL A 8 -0.44 10.97 1.40
N ALA A 9 0.59 11.56 0.84
CA ALA A 9 1.25 11.03 -0.35
C ALA A 9 2.54 10.34 0.07
N LEU A 10 2.64 9.05 -0.21
CA LEU A 10 3.82 8.26 0.09
C LEU A 10 4.66 8.12 -1.17
N GLY A 11 5.77 8.83 -1.21
CA GLY A 11 6.65 8.84 -2.37
C GLY A 11 7.40 7.52 -2.52
N HIS A 12 8.18 7.41 -3.59
CA HIS A 12 8.80 6.14 -3.94
C HIS A 12 9.79 5.64 -2.89
N ARG A 13 10.35 6.52 -2.08
CA ARG A 13 11.27 6.10 -1.02
C ARG A 13 10.58 5.78 0.29
N ALA A 14 9.31 6.14 0.40
CA ALA A 14 8.59 5.99 1.65
C ALA A 14 8.27 4.53 1.96
N LEU A 15 8.25 3.67 0.95
CA LEU A 15 7.86 2.27 1.10
C LEU A 15 9.03 1.29 1.01
N GLY A 16 10.25 1.79 0.80
CA GLY A 16 11.40 0.93 0.67
C GLY A 16 11.45 0.18 -0.64
N THR A 17 12.36 -0.75 -0.77
CA THR A 17 12.61 -1.48 -2.01
C THR A 17 12.30 -2.98 -1.87
N THR A 18 12.67 -3.57 -0.73
CA THR A 18 12.47 -5.01 -0.52
C THR A 18 11.20 -5.26 0.27
N LEU A 19 10.76 -6.52 0.30
CA LEU A 19 9.57 -6.89 1.08
C LEU A 19 9.72 -6.53 2.56
N PRO A 20 10.84 -6.88 3.22
CA PRO A 20 10.99 -6.50 4.63
C PRO A 20 11.05 -4.99 4.85
N GLU A 21 11.69 -4.25 3.93
CA GLU A 21 11.74 -2.80 4.04
C GLU A 21 10.36 -2.19 3.92
N GLN A 22 9.55 -2.68 3.01
CA GLN A 22 8.20 -2.18 2.85
C GLN A 22 7.36 -2.47 4.09
N LYS A 23 7.51 -3.65 4.65
CA LYS A 23 6.75 -4.00 5.86
C LYS A 23 7.08 -3.07 7.01
N LEU A 24 8.36 -2.76 7.18
CA LEU A 24 8.78 -1.81 8.21
C LEU A 24 8.30 -0.40 7.90
N ALA A 25 8.42 0.01 6.65
CA ALA A 25 8.03 1.36 6.24
C ALA A 25 6.52 1.58 6.41
N THR A 26 5.70 0.58 6.12
CA THR A 26 4.26 0.72 6.30
C THR A 26 3.87 0.83 7.77
N ARG A 27 4.60 0.16 8.65
CA ARG A 27 4.39 0.33 10.09
C ARG A 27 4.69 1.74 10.56
N GLN A 28 5.76 2.32 10.05
CA GLN A 28 6.13 3.68 10.39
C GLN A 28 5.11 4.67 9.84
N ALA A 29 4.70 4.49 8.59
CA ALA A 29 3.67 5.33 7.98
C ALA A 29 2.35 5.20 8.74
N ALA A 30 2.02 4.00 9.20
CA ALA A 30 0.78 3.76 9.92
C ALA A 30 0.69 4.57 11.20
N ARG A 31 1.81 4.78 11.89
CA ARG A 31 1.81 5.58 13.11
C ARG A 31 1.44 7.03 12.82
N ALA A 32 2.02 7.61 11.78
CA ALA A 32 1.71 8.97 11.39
C ALA A 32 0.26 9.11 10.93
N ILE A 33 -0.20 8.13 10.17
CA ILE A 33 -1.58 8.14 9.67
C ILE A 33 -2.56 7.99 10.84
N ALA A 34 -2.25 7.12 11.79
CA ALA A 34 -3.10 6.94 12.95
C ALA A 34 -3.17 8.19 13.81
N ASP A 35 -2.08 8.95 13.90
CA ASP A 35 -2.11 10.24 14.58
C ASP A 35 -3.17 11.15 13.98
N LEU A 36 -3.23 11.21 12.66
CA LEU A 36 -4.22 12.04 11.97
C LEU A 36 -5.64 11.53 12.21
N VAL A 37 -5.83 10.23 12.21
CA VAL A 37 -7.14 9.65 12.46
C VAL A 37 -7.61 9.96 13.88
N GLU A 38 -6.70 9.89 14.85
CA GLU A 38 -7.05 10.22 16.23
C GLU A 38 -7.45 11.69 16.38
N GLU A 39 -6.91 12.56 15.55
CA GLU A 39 -7.29 13.98 15.55
C GLU A 39 -8.62 14.23 14.86
N GLY A 40 -9.25 13.20 14.34
CA GLY A 40 -10.53 13.32 13.68
C GLY A 40 -10.47 13.57 12.18
N ALA A 41 -9.30 13.47 11.58
CA ALA A 41 -9.17 13.69 10.15
C ALA A 41 -9.66 12.49 9.35
N ARG A 42 -10.22 12.77 8.19
CA ARG A 42 -10.41 11.77 7.16
C ARG A 42 -9.13 11.68 6.36
N VAL A 43 -8.57 10.50 6.25
CA VAL A 43 -7.27 10.34 5.60
C VAL A 43 -7.45 9.60 4.28
N VAL A 44 -6.91 10.17 3.23
CA VAL A 44 -6.80 9.55 1.92
C VAL A 44 -5.33 9.33 1.65
N ILE A 45 -4.96 8.11 1.30
CA ILE A 45 -3.56 7.78 1.09
C ILE A 45 -3.33 7.48 -0.38
N SER A 46 -2.35 8.17 -0.95
CA SER A 46 -1.85 7.84 -2.28
C SER A 46 -0.41 7.37 -2.14
N HIS A 47 0.04 6.58 -3.09
CA HIS A 47 1.40 6.07 -3.03
C HIS A 47 1.95 5.85 -4.42
N SER A 48 3.26 5.95 -4.55
CA SER A 48 3.96 5.52 -5.74
C SER A 48 4.27 4.03 -5.61
N ASN A 49 4.71 3.42 -6.70
CA ASN A 49 4.93 1.98 -6.72
C ASN A 49 6.12 1.57 -7.60
N GLY A 50 7.05 2.51 -7.84
CA GLY A 50 8.16 2.24 -8.76
C GLY A 50 8.97 0.99 -8.43
N PRO A 51 9.56 0.88 -7.22
CA PRO A 51 10.33 -0.31 -6.88
C PRO A 51 9.50 -1.59 -6.91
N GLN A 52 8.25 -1.52 -6.50
CA GLN A 52 7.37 -2.67 -6.45
C GLN A 52 7.00 -3.18 -7.85
N ILE A 53 6.73 -2.27 -8.78
CA ILE A 53 6.48 -2.65 -10.17
C ILE A 53 7.70 -3.34 -10.74
N GLY A 54 8.88 -2.77 -10.49
CA GLY A 54 10.13 -3.34 -11.02
C GLY A 54 10.36 -4.75 -10.54
N MET A 55 10.17 -4.99 -9.26
CA MET A 55 10.33 -6.31 -8.69
C MET A 55 9.35 -7.31 -9.30
N ILE A 56 8.08 -6.94 -9.36
CA ILE A 56 7.05 -7.82 -9.88
C ILE A 56 7.28 -8.09 -11.37
N HIS A 57 7.58 -7.06 -12.13
CA HIS A 57 7.81 -7.19 -13.56
C HIS A 57 8.98 -8.13 -13.84
N THR A 58 10.07 -7.96 -13.10
CA THR A 58 11.24 -8.83 -13.25
C THR A 58 10.90 -10.27 -12.87
N ALA A 59 10.23 -10.45 -11.74
CA ALA A 59 9.89 -11.79 -11.26
C ALA A 59 8.97 -12.51 -12.24
N MET A 60 7.94 -11.83 -12.74
CA MET A 60 6.99 -12.44 -13.65
C MET A 60 7.64 -12.80 -14.97
N ASN A 61 8.52 -11.94 -15.47
CA ASN A 61 9.16 -12.21 -16.75
C ASN A 61 10.21 -13.31 -16.63
N GLU A 62 10.93 -13.36 -15.53
CA GLU A 62 11.86 -14.48 -15.29
C GLU A 62 11.09 -15.80 -15.19
N PHE A 63 9.96 -15.79 -14.51
CA PHE A 63 9.13 -16.97 -14.42
C PHE A 63 8.65 -17.40 -15.82
N GLY A 64 8.24 -16.43 -16.64
CA GLY A 64 7.75 -16.71 -17.97
C GLY A 64 8.79 -17.32 -18.90
N LYS A 65 10.07 -17.03 -18.69
CA LYS A 65 11.14 -17.64 -19.47
C LYS A 65 11.22 -19.15 -19.27
N VAL A 66 10.98 -19.58 -18.04
CA VAL A 66 11.07 -21.00 -17.67
C VAL A 66 9.76 -21.72 -17.95
N HIS A 67 8.66 -21.00 -17.88
CA HIS A 67 7.31 -21.56 -18.05
C HIS A 67 6.59 -20.82 -19.17
N PRO A 68 6.84 -21.21 -20.44
CA PRO A 68 6.27 -20.47 -21.59
C PRO A 68 4.76 -20.46 -21.65
N ASP A 69 4.08 -21.39 -20.96
CA ASP A 69 2.62 -21.41 -20.90
C ASP A 69 2.08 -20.17 -20.18
N TYR A 70 2.89 -19.53 -19.34
CA TYR A 70 2.54 -18.31 -18.67
C TYR A 70 3.17 -17.18 -19.47
N THR A 71 2.40 -16.34 -20.03
CA THR A 71 2.93 -15.24 -20.84
C THR A 71 3.64 -14.21 -19.97
N TYR A 72 4.41 -13.35 -20.61
CA TYR A 72 5.00 -12.22 -19.91
C TYR A 72 3.89 -11.30 -19.40
N ALA A 73 4.11 -10.72 -18.22
CA ALA A 73 3.15 -9.79 -17.64
C ALA A 73 3.47 -8.37 -18.14
N PRO A 74 2.51 -7.69 -18.76
CA PRO A 74 2.73 -6.30 -19.17
C PRO A 74 2.87 -5.39 -17.94
N MET A 75 3.50 -4.24 -18.16
CA MET A 75 3.76 -3.30 -17.08
C MET A 75 2.46 -2.86 -16.38
N SER A 76 1.37 -2.71 -17.14
CA SER A 76 0.09 -2.32 -16.56
C SER A 76 -0.44 -3.34 -15.57
N VAL A 77 -0.26 -4.64 -15.87
CA VAL A 77 -0.67 -5.71 -14.97
C VAL A 77 0.22 -5.72 -13.73
N CYS A 78 1.53 -5.54 -13.90
CA CYS A 78 2.44 -5.46 -12.77
C CYS A 78 2.13 -4.28 -11.88
N SER A 79 1.72 -3.16 -12.47
CA SER A 79 1.28 -2.01 -11.69
C SER A 79 0.05 -2.34 -10.86
N ALA A 80 -0.92 -3.03 -11.44
CA ALA A 80 -2.11 -3.44 -10.72
C ALA A 80 -1.78 -4.39 -9.58
N MET A 81 -0.86 -5.32 -9.81
CA MET A 81 -0.40 -6.23 -8.76
C MET A 81 0.27 -5.48 -7.62
N SER A 82 1.06 -4.44 -7.95
CA SER A 82 1.72 -3.65 -6.92
C SER A 82 0.72 -2.88 -6.07
N GLN A 83 -0.36 -2.40 -6.66
CA GLN A 83 -1.41 -1.71 -5.89
C GLN A 83 -2.02 -2.63 -4.84
N GLY A 84 -2.29 -3.87 -5.23
CA GLY A 84 -2.82 -4.85 -4.29
C GLY A 84 -1.86 -5.15 -3.17
N TYR A 85 -0.61 -5.35 -3.50
CA TYR A 85 0.43 -5.67 -2.53
C TYR A 85 0.67 -4.51 -1.55
N ILE A 86 0.86 -3.31 -2.08
CA ILE A 86 1.09 -2.14 -1.24
C ILE A 86 -0.15 -1.84 -0.38
N GLY A 87 -1.33 -1.89 -1.00
CA GLY A 87 -2.56 -1.65 -0.26
C GLY A 87 -2.79 -2.65 0.85
N TYR A 88 -2.45 -3.90 0.61
CA TYR A 88 -2.54 -4.94 1.62
C TYR A 88 -1.66 -4.62 2.83
N ASP A 89 -0.39 -4.28 2.58
CA ASP A 89 0.52 -3.95 3.67
C ASP A 89 0.07 -2.71 4.44
N LEU A 90 -0.36 -1.67 3.72
CA LEU A 90 -0.81 -0.44 4.36
C LEU A 90 -2.07 -0.67 5.20
N GLN A 91 -3.05 -1.37 4.65
CA GLN A 91 -4.28 -1.63 5.38
C GLN A 91 -4.02 -2.42 6.65
N ASN A 92 -3.19 -3.44 6.57
CA ASN A 92 -2.87 -4.25 7.74
C ASN A 92 -2.13 -3.45 8.79
N ALA A 93 -1.15 -2.65 8.38
CA ALA A 93 -0.37 -1.87 9.33
C ALA A 93 -1.23 -0.79 10.01
N ILE A 94 -2.05 -0.09 9.22
CA ILE A 94 -2.89 0.96 9.75
C ILE A 94 -3.95 0.38 10.68
N ARG A 95 -4.57 -0.72 10.28
CA ARG A 95 -5.56 -1.36 11.10
C ARG A 95 -4.98 -1.82 12.43
N ALA A 96 -3.81 -2.44 12.39
CA ALA A 96 -3.15 -2.88 13.62
C ALA A 96 -2.84 -1.72 14.55
N GLU A 97 -2.36 -0.62 13.99
CA GLU A 97 -2.03 0.55 14.80
C GLU A 97 -3.28 1.17 15.41
N LEU A 98 -4.36 1.29 14.63
CA LEU A 98 -5.62 1.84 15.15
C LEU A 98 -6.20 0.97 16.24
N LEU A 99 -6.17 -0.35 16.06
CA LEU A 99 -6.65 -1.26 17.10
C LEU A 99 -5.82 -1.15 18.38
N ASN A 100 -4.51 -1.01 18.26
CA ASN A 100 -3.65 -0.80 19.42
C ASN A 100 -4.01 0.47 20.18
N ARG A 101 -4.54 1.46 19.50
CA ARG A 101 -4.96 2.72 20.13
C ARG A 101 -6.40 2.70 20.59
N GLY A 102 -7.09 1.57 20.43
CA GLY A 102 -8.50 1.46 20.84
C GLY A 102 -9.48 2.07 19.85
N ILE A 103 -9.06 2.28 18.62
CA ILE A 103 -9.92 2.85 17.59
C ILE A 103 -10.44 1.70 16.74
N TYR A 104 -11.76 1.45 16.84
CA TYR A 104 -12.37 0.29 16.20
C TYR A 104 -13.22 0.62 15.00
N GLN A 105 -13.64 1.87 14.85
CA GLN A 105 -14.47 2.27 13.72
C GLN A 105 -13.56 2.70 12.58
N ILE A 106 -13.17 1.74 11.76
CA ILE A 106 -12.28 1.97 10.67
C ILE A 106 -13.05 1.92 9.37
N GLY A 107 -13.13 3.04 8.67
CA GLY A 107 -13.65 3.06 7.32
C GLY A 107 -12.65 2.36 6.42
N ARG A 108 -13.04 1.27 5.82
CA ARG A 108 -12.09 0.40 5.14
C ARG A 108 -12.15 0.44 3.64
N ALA A 109 -12.79 1.45 3.09
CA ALA A 109 -12.84 1.55 1.65
C ALA A 109 -11.44 1.81 1.10
N SER A 110 -11.00 0.97 0.21
CA SER A 110 -9.78 1.17 -0.54
C SER A 110 -10.13 1.25 -2.02
N CYS A 111 -9.18 1.70 -2.82
CA CYS A 111 -9.43 1.77 -4.24
C CYS A 111 -9.83 0.44 -4.84
N ARG A 112 -9.29 -0.66 -4.31
CA ARG A 112 -9.64 -1.98 -4.80
C ARG A 112 -11.09 -2.32 -4.59
N GLU A 113 -11.67 -1.84 -3.51
CA GLU A 113 -13.04 -2.17 -3.19
C GLU A 113 -14.03 -1.43 -4.05
N ARG A 114 -13.58 -0.39 -4.72
CA ARG A 114 -14.44 0.44 -5.54
C ARG A 114 -14.39 0.12 -7.01
N VAL A 115 -13.44 -0.67 -7.38
CA VAL A 115 -13.21 -0.99 -8.79
C VAL A 115 -14.14 -2.07 -9.34
#